data_e6a5c10118bcacd5bfd551c186c961f5
#
_entry.id   e6a5c10118bcacd5bfd551c186c961f5
#
_cell.length_a   1.000
_cell.length_b   1.000
_cell.length_c   1.000
_cell.angle_alpha   90.00
_cell.angle_beta   90.00
_cell.angle_gamma   90.00
#
_symmetry.space_group_name_H-M   'P 1'
#
loop_
_entity.id
_entity.type
_entity.pdbx_description
1 polymer ?
#
loop_
_entity_poly.entity_id
_entity_poly.type
_entity_poly.pdbx_seq_one_letter_code
_entity_poly.pdbx_strand_id
1 'polypeptide(L)'
;DWENVIPLAEELLKDFPLLQGDDYVKMIQDKATTQSNVFIRSYVFQGADNSETQVSSAIPYRPVNKSFIDLFTEKEADIRYALSFNKKREETKVLRGRVRCAEMVLMLAESYAQLSDTENALKYLNLLRSHRITPYIPYTLENLPEVNPDALIRVDATGKPLTRLMAAIMNERQKELFMEGDRWFELKRNGRPEFWVAKDGQKYVCQKFMYTAPIHRNDLELVPGMQQNPGYE
;
A
#
# COMPACT_ATOMS: atom_id res chain seq x y z
N ASP A 1 2.58 -8.98 -15.57
CA ASP A 1 2.16 -8.61 -16.92
C ASP A 1 2.21 -7.06 -17.06
N TRP A 2 3.44 -6.54 -17.03
CA TRP A 2 3.69 -5.09 -16.94
C TRP A 2 3.25 -4.34 -18.21
N GLU A 3 3.45 -4.95 -19.39
CA GLU A 3 3.13 -4.32 -20.68
C GLU A 3 1.61 -4.14 -20.85
N ASN A 4 0.80 -5.09 -20.44
CA ASN A 4 -0.65 -5.03 -20.59
C ASN A 4 -1.34 -4.12 -19.57
N VAL A 5 -0.70 -3.85 -18.43
CA VAL A 5 -1.22 -2.91 -17.41
C VAL A 5 -1.21 -1.47 -17.93
N ILE A 6 -0.18 -1.09 -18.70
CA ILE A 6 0.05 0.30 -19.10
C ILE A 6 -1.14 0.89 -19.87
N PRO A 7 -1.57 0.34 -21.02
CA PRO A 7 -2.66 0.94 -21.79
C PRO A 7 -3.99 1.00 -21.01
N LEU A 8 -4.27 0.00 -20.18
CA LEU A 8 -5.50 -0.04 -19.39
C LEU A 8 -5.52 1.04 -18.29
N ALA A 9 -4.41 1.19 -17.58
CA ALA A 9 -4.30 2.20 -16.53
C ALA A 9 -4.27 3.62 -17.10
N GLU A 10 -3.60 3.84 -18.24
CA GLU A 10 -3.61 5.14 -18.93
C GLU A 10 -5.00 5.52 -19.46
N GLU A 11 -5.77 4.55 -19.95
CA GLU A 11 -7.16 4.78 -20.39
C GLU A 11 -8.03 5.21 -19.21
N LEU A 12 -7.96 4.51 -18.07
CA LEU A 12 -8.69 4.89 -16.86
C LEU A 12 -8.35 6.29 -16.37
N LEU A 13 -7.08 6.69 -16.45
CA LEU A 13 -6.65 8.02 -16.00
C LEU A 13 -7.17 9.18 -16.88
N LYS A 14 -7.58 8.93 -18.11
CA LYS A 14 -8.22 9.95 -18.96
C LYS A 14 -9.60 10.33 -18.43
N ASP A 15 -10.38 9.33 -17.99
CA ASP A 15 -11.74 9.52 -17.50
C ASP A 15 -11.77 9.85 -16.00
N PHE A 16 -10.81 9.37 -15.25
CA PHE A 16 -10.73 9.49 -13.79
C PHE A 16 -9.37 10.08 -13.37
N PRO A 17 -9.17 11.40 -13.51
CA PRO A 17 -7.90 12.03 -13.18
C PRO A 17 -7.61 11.96 -11.69
N LEU A 18 -6.31 12.00 -11.33
CA LEU A 18 -5.86 11.98 -9.95
C LEU A 18 -6.34 13.23 -9.20
N LEU A 19 -7.05 13.04 -8.10
CA LEU A 19 -7.52 14.12 -7.25
C LEU A 19 -6.38 14.79 -6.48
N GLN A 20 -6.53 16.09 -6.20
CA GLN A 20 -5.58 16.89 -5.42
C GLN A 20 -6.31 17.86 -4.48
N GLY A 21 -5.56 18.47 -3.55
CA GLY A 21 -6.08 19.50 -2.65
C GLY A 21 -7.32 19.07 -1.89
N ASP A 22 -8.32 19.96 -1.82
CA ASP A 22 -9.56 19.75 -1.06
C ASP A 22 -10.38 18.53 -1.56
N ASP A 23 -10.37 18.24 -2.84
CA ASP A 23 -11.08 17.07 -3.38
C ASP A 23 -10.43 15.76 -2.93
N TYR A 24 -9.10 15.73 -2.84
CA TYR A 24 -8.39 14.61 -2.25
C TYR A 24 -8.71 14.46 -0.75
N VAL A 25 -8.72 15.58 0.01
CA VAL A 25 -9.07 15.58 1.44
C VAL A 25 -10.48 15.03 1.64
N LYS A 26 -11.46 15.53 0.88
CA LYS A 26 -12.85 15.06 0.94
C LYS A 26 -12.93 13.56 0.67
N MET A 27 -12.25 13.07 -0.36
CA MET A 27 -12.23 11.64 -0.67
C MET A 27 -11.66 10.80 0.49
N ILE A 28 -10.56 11.24 1.10
CA ILE A 28 -9.90 10.49 2.18
C ILE A 28 -10.73 10.51 3.47
N GLN A 29 -11.46 11.59 3.76
CA GLN A 29 -12.21 11.78 5.00
C GLN A 29 -13.69 11.42 4.91
N ASP A 30 -14.19 11.07 3.74
CA ASP A 30 -15.60 10.73 3.54
C ASP A 30 -15.84 9.22 3.69
N LYS A 31 -16.58 8.85 4.74
CA LYS A 31 -17.01 7.46 4.98
C LYS A 31 -17.96 6.93 3.90
N ALA A 32 -18.73 7.81 3.29
CA ALA A 32 -19.76 7.48 2.30
C ALA A 32 -19.30 7.76 0.87
N THR A 33 -17.99 7.88 0.61
CA THR A 33 -17.45 8.30 -0.68
C THR A 33 -18.11 7.61 -1.86
N THR A 34 -18.81 8.41 -2.64
CA THR A 34 -19.42 8.03 -3.93
C THR A 34 -18.60 8.55 -5.10
N GLN A 35 -17.38 9.01 -4.84
CA GLN A 35 -16.52 9.62 -5.84
C GLN A 35 -16.08 8.60 -6.89
N SER A 36 -16.16 8.98 -8.15
CA SER A 36 -15.82 8.15 -9.31
C SER A 36 -14.36 7.67 -9.34
N ASN A 37 -13.47 8.33 -8.60
CA ASN A 37 -12.06 7.96 -8.49
C ASN A 37 -11.79 6.77 -7.55
N VAL A 38 -12.81 6.24 -6.89
CA VAL A 38 -12.76 5.02 -6.08
C VAL A 38 -13.56 3.94 -6.80
N PHE A 39 -12.88 2.98 -7.40
CA PHE A 39 -13.48 1.94 -8.23
C PHE A 39 -14.04 0.77 -7.43
N ILE A 40 -13.33 0.37 -6.36
CA ILE A 40 -13.76 -0.71 -5.48
C ILE A 40 -13.68 -0.23 -4.04
N ARG A 41 -14.81 -0.31 -3.34
CA ARG A 41 -14.87 -0.12 -1.89
C ARG A 41 -15.00 -1.45 -1.19
N SER A 42 -14.37 -1.54 -0.04
CA SER A 42 -14.63 -2.61 0.90
C SER A 42 -15.93 -2.31 1.64
N TYR A 43 -16.98 -3.02 1.30
CA TYR A 43 -18.16 -3.04 2.17
C TYR A 43 -17.97 -4.12 3.22
N VAL A 44 -18.09 -3.70 4.46
CA VAL A 44 -18.16 -4.65 5.54
C VAL A 44 -19.61 -5.09 5.68
N PHE A 45 -19.86 -6.37 5.52
CA PHE A 45 -21.19 -6.91 5.83
C PHE A 45 -21.52 -6.62 7.28
N GLN A 46 -22.70 -6.04 7.52
CA GLN A 46 -23.22 -5.89 8.88
C GLN A 46 -23.50 -7.26 9.48
N GLY A 47 -22.59 -7.70 10.34
CA GLY A 47 -22.72 -8.96 11.06
C GLY A 47 -21.87 -8.93 12.32
N ALA A 48 -22.07 -9.91 13.20
CA ALA A 48 -21.33 -10.04 14.46
C ALA A 48 -19.80 -10.15 14.25
N ASP A 49 -19.36 -10.57 13.06
CA ASP A 49 -17.95 -10.75 12.65
C ASP A 49 -17.44 -9.61 11.78
N ASN A 50 -17.83 -8.39 12.09
CA ASN A 50 -17.38 -7.20 11.38
C ASN A 50 -15.88 -6.96 11.60
N SER A 51 -15.05 -7.53 10.72
CA SER A 51 -13.59 -7.46 10.78
C SER A 51 -13.06 -6.03 10.71
N GLU A 52 -13.76 -5.13 9.99
CA GLU A 52 -13.37 -3.72 9.91
C GLU A 52 -13.60 -3.00 11.23
N THR A 53 -14.73 -3.24 11.90
CA THR A 53 -14.99 -2.71 13.24
C THR A 53 -13.97 -3.25 14.24
N GLN A 54 -13.62 -4.52 14.17
CA GLN A 54 -12.58 -5.10 15.02
C GLN A 54 -11.21 -4.49 14.75
N VAL A 55 -10.83 -4.31 13.49
CA VAL A 55 -9.59 -3.63 13.11
C VAL A 55 -9.63 -2.19 13.58
N SER A 56 -10.70 -1.45 13.31
CA SER A 56 -10.85 -0.05 13.71
C SER A 56 -10.83 0.13 15.24
N SER A 57 -11.39 -0.80 16.01
CA SER A 57 -11.33 -0.77 17.46
C SER A 57 -9.94 -1.13 18.02
N ALA A 58 -9.18 -1.93 17.33
CA ALA A 58 -7.82 -2.34 17.74
C ALA A 58 -6.74 -1.30 17.42
N ILE A 59 -6.94 -0.47 16.39
CA ILE A 59 -5.99 0.55 15.93
C ILE A 59 -5.64 1.59 16.99
N PRO A 60 -6.58 2.19 17.77
CA PRO A 60 -6.26 3.19 18.79
C PRO A 60 -5.25 2.70 19.84
N TYR A 61 -5.19 1.41 20.08
CA TYR A 61 -4.24 0.80 21.02
C TYR A 61 -2.89 0.47 20.39
N ARG A 62 -2.72 0.74 19.10
CA ARG A 62 -1.51 0.45 18.33
C ARG A 62 -1.06 1.68 17.58
N PRO A 63 -0.13 2.45 18.15
CA PRO A 63 0.35 3.65 17.48
C PRO A 63 0.99 3.28 16.15
N VAL A 64 0.81 4.15 15.15
CA VAL A 64 1.44 4.02 13.83
C VAL A 64 2.95 3.84 13.99
N ASN A 65 3.50 2.90 13.26
CA ASN A 65 4.92 2.57 13.36
C ASN A 65 5.78 3.77 12.93
N LYS A 66 6.84 4.02 13.71
CA LYS A 66 7.77 5.11 13.41
C LYS A 66 8.41 4.98 12.03
N SER A 67 8.76 3.77 11.58
CA SER A 67 9.32 3.55 10.25
C SER A 67 8.39 3.98 9.11
N PHE A 68 7.06 3.90 9.31
CA PHE A 68 6.10 4.44 8.35
C PHE A 68 6.06 5.97 8.39
N ILE A 69 6.07 6.56 9.59
CA ILE A 69 6.08 8.03 9.76
C ILE A 69 7.34 8.63 9.12
N ASP A 70 8.48 7.96 9.27
CA ASP A 70 9.76 8.42 8.73
C ASP A 70 9.82 8.40 7.18
N LEU A 71 8.85 7.76 6.49
CA LEU A 71 8.72 7.86 5.03
C LEU A 71 8.30 9.26 4.57
N PHE A 72 7.68 10.05 5.44
CA PHE A 72 7.24 11.40 5.13
C PHE A 72 8.38 12.41 5.37
N THR A 73 9.34 12.42 4.48
CA THR A 73 10.50 13.32 4.57
C THR A 73 10.10 14.79 4.44
N GLU A 74 9.03 15.06 3.68
CA GLU A 74 8.45 16.40 3.48
C GLU A 74 7.49 16.82 4.61
N LYS A 75 7.13 15.91 5.51
CA LYS A 75 6.24 16.15 6.68
C LYS A 75 4.98 16.93 6.30
N GLU A 76 4.80 18.12 6.87
CA GLU A 76 3.62 18.97 6.70
C GLU A 76 3.41 19.44 5.25
N ALA A 77 4.43 19.42 4.41
CA ALA A 77 4.29 19.71 2.99
C ALA A 77 3.59 18.57 2.24
N ASP A 78 3.59 17.34 2.78
CA ASP A 78 2.84 16.20 2.24
C ASP A 78 1.46 16.12 2.93
N ILE A 79 0.41 16.40 2.17
CA ILE A 79 -0.98 16.42 2.69
C ILE A 79 -1.38 15.09 3.35
N ARG A 80 -0.80 13.97 2.94
CA ARG A 80 -1.06 12.65 3.51
C ARG A 80 -0.54 12.50 4.94
N TYR A 81 0.48 13.29 5.32
CA TYR A 81 1.05 13.25 6.66
C TYR A 81 -0.02 13.54 7.73
N ALA A 82 -0.74 14.67 7.59
CA ALA A 82 -1.80 15.06 8.51
C ALA A 82 -3.06 14.19 8.39
N LEU A 83 -3.32 13.60 7.21
CA LEU A 83 -4.50 12.76 6.98
C LEU A 83 -4.32 11.33 7.47
N SER A 84 -3.08 10.86 7.65
CA SER A 84 -2.80 9.47 8.00
C SER A 84 -2.76 9.22 9.51
N PHE A 85 -2.24 10.17 10.29
CA PHE A 85 -2.10 10.02 11.75
C PHE A 85 -1.98 11.37 12.46
N ASN A 86 -2.27 11.37 13.75
CA ASN A 86 -2.14 12.55 14.60
C ASN A 86 -0.81 12.57 15.38
N LYS A 87 -0.61 13.62 16.21
CA LYS A 87 0.61 13.80 17.05
C LYS A 87 0.84 12.66 18.06
N LYS A 88 -0.20 11.92 18.43
CA LYS A 88 -0.11 10.73 19.28
C LYS A 88 0.18 9.46 18.51
N ARG A 89 0.37 9.56 17.20
CA ARG A 89 0.51 8.45 16.25
C ARG A 89 -0.73 7.56 16.16
N GLU A 90 -1.90 8.09 16.49
CA GLU A 90 -3.16 7.43 16.26
C GLU A 90 -3.54 7.60 14.79
N GLU A 91 -4.02 6.53 14.17
CA GLU A 91 -4.46 6.54 12.78
C GLU A 91 -5.73 7.40 12.64
N THR A 92 -5.78 8.26 11.63
CA THR A 92 -6.88 9.20 11.38
C THR A 92 -7.53 9.04 10.01
N LYS A 93 -6.97 8.21 9.14
CA LYS A 93 -7.48 8.03 7.78
C LYS A 93 -8.82 7.30 7.79
N VAL A 94 -9.82 7.90 7.14
CA VAL A 94 -11.20 7.37 7.10
C VAL A 94 -11.43 6.43 5.92
N LEU A 95 -10.85 6.75 4.75
CA LEU A 95 -11.03 5.93 3.55
C LEU A 95 -10.42 4.54 3.74
N ARG A 96 -11.22 3.53 3.45
CA ARG A 96 -10.84 2.11 3.40
C ARG A 96 -11.09 1.53 2.00
N GLY A 97 -10.86 2.35 0.98
CA GLY A 97 -10.94 1.92 -0.42
C GLY A 97 -9.87 0.88 -0.73
N ARG A 98 -10.17 -0.03 -1.65
CA ARG A 98 -9.20 -1.07 -2.05
C ARG A 98 -8.59 -0.81 -3.42
N VAL A 99 -9.32 -0.18 -4.31
CA VAL A 99 -8.85 0.17 -5.66
C VAL A 99 -9.34 1.56 -6.01
N ARG A 100 -8.43 2.45 -6.34
CA ARG A 100 -8.72 3.83 -6.72
C ARG A 100 -7.68 4.38 -7.70
N CYS A 101 -7.98 5.52 -8.29
CA CYS A 101 -7.20 6.15 -9.34
C CYS A 101 -5.69 6.28 -8.99
N ALA A 102 -5.34 6.63 -7.75
CA ALA A 102 -3.94 6.74 -7.35
C ALA A 102 -3.18 5.40 -7.45
N GLU A 103 -3.87 4.26 -7.30
CA GLU A 103 -3.25 2.96 -7.52
C GLU A 103 -2.89 2.74 -8.99
N MET A 104 -3.71 3.24 -9.93
CA MET A 104 -3.38 3.18 -11.36
C MET A 104 -2.10 3.96 -11.67
N VAL A 105 -1.94 5.14 -11.08
CA VAL A 105 -0.70 5.93 -11.21
C VAL A 105 0.51 5.17 -10.68
N LEU A 106 0.38 4.52 -9.52
CA LEU A 106 1.45 3.72 -8.92
C LEU A 106 1.75 2.45 -9.73
N MET A 107 0.71 1.81 -10.30
CA MET A 107 0.89 0.66 -11.20
C MET A 107 1.64 1.07 -12.47
N LEU A 108 1.36 2.24 -13.04
CA LEU A 108 2.11 2.77 -14.18
C LEU A 108 3.57 3.04 -13.83
N ALA A 109 3.82 3.74 -12.71
CA ALA A 109 5.19 4.00 -12.26
C ALA A 109 5.99 2.70 -12.10
N GLU A 110 5.40 1.69 -11.46
CA GLU A 110 6.03 0.39 -11.25
C GLU A 110 6.22 -0.38 -12.57
N SER A 111 5.20 -0.42 -13.44
CA SER A 111 5.27 -1.15 -14.71
C SER A 111 6.37 -0.60 -15.62
N TYR A 112 6.44 0.72 -15.76
CA TYR A 112 7.51 1.36 -16.52
C TYR A 112 8.89 1.12 -15.90
N ALA A 113 9.01 1.15 -14.57
CA ALA A 113 10.27 0.85 -13.90
C ALA A 113 10.72 -0.61 -14.15
N GLN A 114 9.80 -1.58 -14.11
CA GLN A 114 10.08 -2.98 -14.40
C GLN A 114 10.49 -3.21 -15.87
N LEU A 115 9.95 -2.42 -16.78
CA LEU A 115 10.32 -2.44 -18.21
C LEU A 115 11.58 -1.61 -18.51
N SER A 116 12.24 -1.05 -17.48
CA SER A 116 13.43 -0.21 -17.60
C SER A 116 13.18 1.14 -18.31
N ASP A 117 11.94 1.55 -18.45
CA ASP A 117 11.54 2.89 -18.92
C ASP A 117 11.54 3.86 -17.74
N THR A 118 12.71 4.34 -17.36
CA THR A 118 12.89 5.19 -16.18
C THR A 118 12.27 6.57 -16.34
N GLU A 119 12.15 7.08 -17.57
CA GLU A 119 11.53 8.37 -17.85
C GLU A 119 10.04 8.36 -17.53
N ASN A 120 9.30 7.41 -18.09
CA ASN A 120 7.87 7.26 -17.80
C ASN A 120 7.62 6.83 -16.36
N ALA A 121 8.46 5.99 -15.76
CA ALA A 121 8.35 5.64 -14.34
C ALA A 121 8.46 6.88 -13.44
N LEU A 122 9.44 7.77 -13.67
CA LEU A 122 9.58 9.04 -12.96
C LEU A 122 8.42 9.99 -13.24
N LYS A 123 7.91 10.04 -14.47
CA LYS A 123 6.73 10.84 -14.83
C LYS A 123 5.53 10.50 -13.94
N TYR A 124 5.17 9.25 -13.82
CA TYR A 124 4.02 8.83 -13.01
C TYR A 124 4.29 8.92 -11.50
N LEU A 125 5.49 8.61 -11.05
CA LEU A 125 5.89 8.84 -9.65
C LEU A 125 5.76 10.31 -9.27
N ASN A 126 6.25 11.20 -10.12
CA ASN A 126 6.20 12.64 -9.95
C ASN A 126 4.78 13.19 -10.09
N LEU A 127 3.95 12.60 -10.94
CA LEU A 127 2.52 12.94 -11.04
C LEU A 127 1.83 12.75 -9.68
N LEU A 128 2.02 11.60 -9.03
CA LEU A 128 1.45 11.37 -7.70
C LEU A 128 1.99 12.38 -6.68
N ARG A 129 3.30 12.57 -6.62
CA ARG A 129 3.96 13.44 -5.65
C ARG A 129 3.52 14.90 -5.79
N SER A 130 3.40 15.42 -7.01
CA SER A 130 2.97 16.79 -7.27
C SER A 130 1.52 17.06 -6.80
N HIS A 131 0.68 16.03 -6.74
CA HIS A 131 -0.69 16.12 -6.24
C HIS A 131 -0.81 15.95 -4.72
N ARG A 132 0.29 15.67 -4.03
CA ARG A 132 0.33 15.38 -2.59
C ARG A 132 1.22 16.32 -1.80
N ILE A 133 2.21 16.93 -2.43
CA ILE A 133 3.28 17.69 -1.76
C ILE A 133 3.28 19.12 -2.25
N THR A 134 3.30 20.09 -1.32
CA THR A 134 3.36 21.52 -1.63
C THR A 134 4.19 22.25 -0.57
N PRO A 135 5.31 22.93 -0.90
CA PRO A 135 5.93 23.00 -2.23
C PRO A 135 6.51 21.65 -2.68
N TYR A 136 6.55 21.41 -3.99
CA TYR A 136 6.97 20.15 -4.58
C TYR A 136 8.28 20.28 -5.34
N ILE A 137 9.17 19.30 -5.13
CA ILE A 137 10.41 19.13 -5.88
C ILE A 137 10.35 17.77 -6.60
N PRO A 138 10.43 17.73 -7.95
CA PRO A 138 10.38 16.48 -8.68
C PRO A 138 11.60 15.60 -8.39
N TYR A 139 11.38 14.30 -8.35
CA TYR A 139 12.46 13.33 -8.35
C TYR A 139 13.08 13.24 -9.76
N THR A 140 14.40 13.17 -9.78
CA THR A 140 15.23 12.81 -10.92
C THR A 140 16.08 11.60 -10.52
N LEU A 141 16.75 10.96 -11.48
CA LEU A 141 17.62 9.83 -11.16
C LEU A 141 18.76 10.21 -10.17
N GLU A 142 19.18 11.47 -10.20
CA GLU A 142 20.26 11.99 -9.35
C GLU A 142 19.80 12.23 -7.91
N ASN A 143 18.58 12.75 -7.72
CA ASN A 143 18.07 13.15 -6.39
C ASN A 143 17.12 12.15 -5.74
N LEU A 144 16.91 10.96 -6.32
CA LEU A 144 16.18 9.88 -5.68
C LEU A 144 16.80 9.54 -4.31
N PRO A 145 15.99 9.30 -3.26
CA PRO A 145 16.51 8.88 -1.97
C PRO A 145 17.25 7.54 -2.07
N GLU A 146 18.20 7.33 -1.18
CA GLU A 146 18.88 6.04 -1.07
C GLU A 146 17.93 4.95 -0.60
N VAL A 147 18.21 3.72 -1.03
CA VAL A 147 17.44 2.55 -0.58
C VAL A 147 17.71 2.35 0.92
N ASN A 148 16.66 2.39 1.74
CA ASN A 148 16.79 2.13 3.17
C ASN A 148 17.18 0.67 3.40
N PRO A 149 18.38 0.39 3.99
CA PRO A 149 18.85 -0.97 4.25
C PRO A 149 17.98 -1.72 5.26
N ASP A 150 17.25 -0.99 6.11
CA ASP A 150 16.35 -1.53 7.12
C ASP A 150 14.90 -1.66 6.63
N ALA A 151 14.63 -1.35 5.36
CA ALA A 151 13.33 -1.54 4.78
C ALA A 151 12.92 -3.02 4.79
N LEU A 152 11.64 -3.27 5.07
CA LEU A 152 11.11 -4.62 5.12
C LEU A 152 11.15 -5.29 3.73
N ILE A 153 10.80 -4.55 2.67
CA ILE A 153 10.93 -4.99 1.29
C ILE A 153 12.32 -4.62 0.79
N ARG A 154 13.06 -5.62 0.31
CA ARG A 154 14.44 -5.47 -0.22
C ARG A 154 14.57 -5.90 -1.68
N VAL A 155 13.57 -6.58 -2.20
CA VAL A 155 13.53 -7.06 -3.57
C VAL A 155 12.21 -6.66 -4.22
N ASP A 156 12.20 -6.53 -5.53
CA ASP A 156 11.00 -6.30 -6.32
C ASP A 156 10.19 -7.59 -6.57
N ALA A 157 9.10 -7.47 -7.31
CA ALA A 157 8.23 -8.59 -7.65
C ALA A 157 8.91 -9.67 -8.53
N THR A 158 10.06 -9.37 -9.13
CA THR A 158 10.89 -10.32 -9.90
C THR A 158 11.97 -10.97 -9.05
N GLY A 159 12.12 -10.56 -7.78
CA GLY A 159 13.13 -11.03 -6.84
C GLY A 159 14.48 -10.32 -6.97
N LYS A 160 14.59 -9.27 -7.77
CA LYS A 160 15.82 -8.47 -7.91
C LYS A 160 15.93 -7.44 -6.75
N PRO A 161 17.14 -7.10 -6.30
CA PRO A 161 17.35 -6.02 -5.34
C PRO A 161 16.71 -4.72 -5.83
N LEU A 162 16.11 -3.97 -4.89
CA LEU A 162 15.47 -2.70 -5.23
C LEU A 162 16.49 -1.69 -5.77
N THR A 163 16.14 -1.07 -6.90
CA THR A 163 16.79 0.18 -7.32
C THR A 163 16.26 1.36 -6.50
N ARG A 164 16.96 2.51 -6.48
CA ARG A 164 16.48 3.74 -5.83
C ARG A 164 15.10 4.15 -6.34
N LEU A 165 14.86 4.04 -7.65
CA LEU A 165 13.57 4.36 -8.27
C LEU A 165 12.47 3.42 -7.78
N MET A 166 12.71 2.11 -7.79
CA MET A 166 11.71 1.14 -7.31
C MET A 166 11.42 1.33 -5.83
N ALA A 167 12.43 1.58 -5.00
CA ALA A 167 12.25 1.87 -3.57
C ALA A 167 11.40 3.14 -3.36
N ALA A 168 11.64 4.19 -4.14
CA ALA A 168 10.84 5.42 -4.08
C ALA A 168 9.37 5.17 -4.47
N ILE A 169 9.11 4.38 -5.51
CA ILE A 169 7.75 3.99 -5.93
C ILE A 169 7.04 3.22 -4.80
N MET A 170 7.71 2.25 -4.18
CA MET A 170 7.15 1.47 -3.06
C MET A 170 6.89 2.32 -1.82
N ASN A 171 7.77 3.27 -1.51
CA ASN A 171 7.56 4.21 -0.42
C ASN A 171 6.34 5.11 -0.66
N GLU A 172 6.18 5.63 -1.88
CA GLU A 172 4.99 6.41 -2.25
C GLU A 172 3.73 5.55 -2.22
N ARG A 173 3.80 4.28 -2.65
CA ARG A 173 2.69 3.33 -2.56
C ARG A 173 2.27 3.11 -1.10
N GLN A 174 3.22 2.89 -0.21
CA GLN A 174 2.93 2.69 1.21
C GLN A 174 2.31 3.93 1.86
N LYS A 175 2.77 5.14 1.52
CA LYS A 175 2.17 6.40 2.00
C LYS A 175 0.75 6.60 1.47
N GLU A 176 0.55 6.37 0.18
CA GLU A 176 -0.72 6.64 -0.50
C GLU A 176 -1.80 5.65 -0.07
N LEU A 177 -1.50 4.35 -0.04
CA LEU A 177 -2.45 3.28 0.22
C LEU A 177 -2.47 2.82 1.68
N PHE A 178 -1.95 3.66 2.59
CA PHE A 178 -1.99 3.39 4.03
C PHE A 178 -3.40 3.06 4.51
N MET A 179 -3.57 1.96 5.25
CA MET A 179 -4.85 1.44 5.78
C MET A 179 -5.89 1.03 4.72
N GLU A 180 -5.50 0.87 3.47
CA GLU A 180 -6.40 0.42 2.39
C GLU A 180 -6.26 -1.07 2.06
N GLY A 181 -5.52 -1.83 2.86
CA GLY A 181 -5.37 -3.28 2.70
C GLY A 181 -4.29 -3.72 1.69
N ASP A 182 -3.62 -2.77 1.04
CA ASP A 182 -2.61 -3.03 0.01
C ASP A 182 -1.33 -3.67 0.56
N ARG A 183 -0.88 -3.25 1.75
CA ARG A 183 0.44 -3.61 2.29
C ARG A 183 0.71 -5.11 2.36
N TRP A 184 -0.28 -5.93 2.70
CA TRP A 184 -0.12 -7.38 2.74
C TRP A 184 0.20 -7.98 1.37
N PHE A 185 -0.49 -7.52 0.35
CA PHE A 185 -0.27 -7.97 -1.02
C PHE A 185 1.07 -7.47 -1.57
N GLU A 186 1.46 -6.25 -1.22
CA GLU A 186 2.75 -5.69 -1.57
C GLU A 186 3.91 -6.51 -0.96
N LEU A 187 3.85 -6.85 0.33
CA LEU A 187 4.81 -7.72 0.99
C LEU A 187 4.85 -9.12 0.36
N LYS A 188 3.65 -9.69 0.08
CA LYS A 188 3.53 -11.02 -0.54
C LYS A 188 4.17 -11.07 -1.91
N ARG A 189 4.03 -10.02 -2.70
CA ARG A 189 4.55 -9.88 -4.06
C ARG A 189 6.07 -9.65 -4.07
N ASN A 190 6.58 -8.88 -3.11
CA ASN A 190 7.95 -8.41 -3.07
C ASN A 190 8.78 -9.16 -2.00
N GLY A 191 9.08 -10.41 -2.30
CA GLY A 191 10.03 -11.23 -1.55
C GLY A 191 9.48 -11.96 -0.32
N ARG A 192 8.26 -11.69 0.14
CA ARG A 192 7.66 -12.30 1.34
C ARG A 192 8.58 -12.18 2.56
N PRO A 193 8.94 -10.95 2.97
CA PRO A 193 9.89 -10.76 4.06
C PRO A 193 9.33 -11.29 5.38
N GLU A 194 10.20 -11.85 6.21
CA GLU A 194 9.85 -12.22 7.58
C GLU A 194 9.96 -10.99 8.48
N PHE A 195 8.99 -10.83 9.36
CA PHE A 195 8.97 -9.73 10.33
C PHE A 195 8.24 -10.16 11.61
N TRP A 196 8.31 -9.32 12.62
CA TRP A 196 7.59 -9.56 13.85
C TRP A 196 6.77 -8.33 14.27
N VAL A 197 5.71 -8.60 15.01
CA VAL A 197 4.89 -7.59 15.66
C VAL A 197 4.76 -7.92 17.14
N ALA A 198 4.65 -6.88 17.97
CA ALA A 198 4.36 -7.05 19.38
C ALA A 198 2.87 -6.82 19.64
N LYS A 199 2.25 -7.68 20.46
CA LYS A 199 0.89 -7.50 20.94
C LYS A 199 0.82 -8.04 22.36
N ASP A 200 0.28 -7.24 23.30
CA ASP A 200 0.04 -7.63 24.67
C ASP A 200 1.29 -8.22 25.36
N GLY A 201 2.45 -7.60 25.10
CA GLY A 201 3.75 -8.04 25.63
C GLY A 201 4.34 -9.28 24.97
N GLN A 202 3.67 -9.85 23.98
CA GLN A 202 4.16 -11.02 23.23
C GLN A 202 4.66 -10.65 21.85
N LYS A 203 5.63 -11.41 21.36
CA LYS A 203 6.20 -11.29 20.02
C LYS A 203 5.56 -12.32 19.09
N TYR A 204 4.98 -11.84 18.00
CA TYR A 204 4.42 -12.67 16.92
C TYR A 204 5.29 -12.52 15.68
N VAL A 205 5.77 -13.63 15.13
CA VAL A 205 6.61 -13.65 13.94
C VAL A 205 5.78 -14.04 12.74
N CYS A 206 5.78 -13.21 11.71
CA CYS A 206 5.27 -13.56 10.39
C CYS A 206 6.38 -14.26 9.61
N GLN A 207 6.25 -15.56 9.43
CA GLN A 207 7.18 -16.37 8.64
C GLN A 207 6.77 -16.41 7.17
N LYS A 208 7.72 -16.74 6.30
CA LYS A 208 7.52 -16.71 4.84
C LYS A 208 6.35 -17.56 4.36
N PHE A 209 6.09 -18.71 4.96
CA PHE A 209 4.96 -19.56 4.58
C PHE A 209 3.59 -18.93 4.89
N MET A 210 3.49 -18.06 5.90
CA MET A 210 2.25 -17.42 6.34
C MET A 210 1.62 -16.47 5.32
N TYR A 211 2.37 -16.10 4.27
CA TYR A 211 1.79 -15.37 3.12
C TYR A 211 0.86 -16.21 2.25
N THR A 212 0.81 -17.51 2.48
CA THR A 212 -0.19 -18.43 1.94
C THR A 212 -1.09 -18.86 3.08
N ALA A 213 -2.38 -18.58 3.01
CA ALA A 213 -3.31 -18.95 4.07
C ALA A 213 -3.40 -20.51 4.22
N PRO A 214 -3.63 -21.03 5.43
CA PRO A 214 -3.89 -22.45 5.61
C PRO A 214 -5.20 -22.84 4.89
N ILE A 215 -5.26 -24.06 4.42
CA ILE A 215 -6.49 -24.67 3.93
C ILE A 215 -7.36 -24.95 5.16
N HIS A 216 -8.66 -24.65 5.07
CA HIS A 216 -9.57 -24.86 6.18
C HIS A 216 -9.66 -26.36 6.54
N ARG A 217 -9.71 -26.65 7.82
CA ARG A 217 -9.71 -28.03 8.31
C ARG A 217 -10.83 -28.89 7.72
N ASN A 218 -12.04 -28.34 7.57
CA ASN A 218 -13.16 -29.07 6.99
C ASN A 218 -12.88 -29.48 5.54
N ASP A 219 -12.19 -28.65 4.75
CA ASP A 219 -11.86 -28.97 3.36
C ASP A 219 -10.85 -30.12 3.31
N LEU A 220 -9.86 -30.14 4.21
CA LEU A 220 -8.90 -31.23 4.34
C LEU A 220 -9.56 -32.55 4.73
N GLU A 221 -10.59 -32.50 5.58
CA GLU A 221 -11.34 -33.70 6.02
C GLU A 221 -12.30 -34.21 4.94
N LEU A 222 -12.89 -33.32 4.14
CA LEU A 222 -13.89 -33.67 3.12
C LEU A 222 -13.29 -34.10 1.79
N VAL A 223 -12.08 -33.67 1.45
CA VAL A 223 -11.46 -33.94 0.16
C VAL A 223 -10.31 -34.96 0.31
N PRO A 224 -10.54 -36.25 -0.08
CA PRO A 224 -9.50 -37.26 0.04
C PRO A 224 -8.20 -36.89 -0.69
N GLY A 225 -7.07 -36.96 0.02
CA GLY A 225 -5.76 -36.70 -0.53
C GLY A 225 -5.37 -35.20 -0.58
N MET A 226 -6.25 -34.28 -0.12
CA MET A 226 -5.88 -32.88 0.02
C MET A 226 -4.83 -32.71 1.13
N GLN A 227 -3.75 -32.03 0.82
CA GLN A 227 -2.67 -31.75 1.76
C GLN A 227 -2.69 -30.28 2.17
N GLN A 228 -2.33 -30.02 3.41
CA GLN A 228 -2.18 -28.66 3.94
C GLN A 228 -1.05 -27.92 3.23
N ASN A 229 -1.16 -26.59 3.15
CA ASN A 229 -0.06 -25.76 2.68
C ASN A 229 1.17 -25.94 3.58
N PRO A 230 2.40 -25.97 3.03
CA PRO A 230 3.62 -26.15 3.79
C PRO A 230 3.75 -25.15 4.96
N GLY A 231 4.16 -25.63 6.12
CA GLY A 231 4.35 -24.85 7.33
C GLY A 231 3.14 -24.78 8.28
N TYR A 232 2.01 -25.43 7.90
CA TYR A 232 0.81 -25.56 8.73
C TYR A 232 0.50 -27.02 9.11
N GLU A 233 1.47 -27.89 8.96
CA GLU A 233 1.39 -29.32 9.25
C GLU A 233 1.27 -29.61 10.75
#